data_38952b2a068e68fb4e9f81de48d4d2e4
#
_entry.id   38952b2a068e68fb4e9f81de48d4d2e4
#
_cell.length_a   1.000
_cell.length_b   1.000
_cell.length_c   1.000
_cell.angle_alpha   90.00
_cell.angle_beta   90.00
_cell.angle_gamma   90.00
#
_symmetry.space_group_name_H-M   'P 1'
#
loop_
_entity.id
_entity.type
_entity.pdbx_description
1 polymer ?
#
loop_
_entity_poly.entity_id
_entity_poly.type
_entity_poly.pdbx_seq_one_letter_code
_entity_poly.pdbx_strand_id
1 'polypeptide(L)'
;MKEIYHDIFIGNEQDYYAIQQESNWAVLHCCKHPFHCQFVGYRGTLPSTHPNYALKRIQNEMALNLVDMDRFSENYLDFNRDMFDTAFSFLDEYRLQGYKILIHCNQGESRAPTIGLLYIARLGTFEYADFDTSVQKLKEVYPVYMPKRNIFLTVKSLWRDFVLNPVEEVNT
;
A
#
# COMPACT_ATOMS: atom_id res chain seq x y z
N MET A 1 12.53 4.41 7.81
CA MET A 1 11.93 4.35 6.45
C MET A 1 13.00 4.29 5.37
N LYS A 2 12.64 3.84 4.18
CA LYS A 2 13.51 3.74 2.99
C LYS A 2 12.79 4.34 1.79
N GLU A 3 13.43 5.28 1.12
CA GLU A 3 12.99 5.74 -0.20
C GLU A 3 13.20 4.63 -1.23
N ILE A 4 12.14 4.29 -1.96
CA ILE A 4 12.15 3.25 -3.01
C ILE A 4 11.97 3.81 -4.42
N TYR A 5 11.46 5.04 -4.53
CA TYR A 5 11.30 5.81 -5.75
C TYR A 5 11.06 7.28 -5.38
N HIS A 6 11.29 8.24 -6.27
CA HIS A 6 11.19 9.69 -6.05
C HIS A 6 10.10 10.12 -5.05
N ASP A 7 10.52 10.50 -3.84
CA ASP A 7 9.67 10.90 -2.71
C ASP A 7 8.64 9.84 -2.27
N ILE A 8 8.81 8.55 -2.66
CA ILE A 8 8.01 7.43 -2.21
C ILE A 8 8.83 6.56 -1.26
N PHE A 9 8.35 6.44 -0.03
CA PHE A 9 9.02 5.76 1.06
C PHE A 9 8.19 4.58 1.56
N ILE A 10 8.87 3.52 1.96
CA ILE A 10 8.29 2.41 2.72
C ILE A 10 8.87 2.38 4.13
N GLY A 11 8.07 1.96 5.10
CA GLY A 11 8.50 1.99 6.48
C GLY A 11 7.60 1.24 7.46
N ASN A 12 7.86 1.48 8.73
CA ASN A 12 7.13 0.91 9.85
C ASN A 12 6.36 1.99 10.65
N GLU A 13 5.72 1.57 11.73
CA GLU A 13 4.94 2.46 12.60
C GLU A 13 5.80 3.57 13.25
N GLN A 14 7.06 3.31 13.57
CA GLN A 14 7.96 4.30 14.16
C GLN A 14 8.32 5.40 13.14
N ASP A 15 8.48 5.02 11.88
CA ASP A 15 8.72 5.96 10.79
C ASP A 15 7.54 6.93 10.60
N TYR A 16 6.30 6.42 10.73
CA TYR A 16 5.11 7.28 10.72
C TYR A 16 5.10 8.26 11.89
N TYR A 17 5.35 7.80 13.11
CA TYR A 17 5.38 8.71 14.26
C TYR A 17 6.47 9.77 14.17
N ALA A 18 7.56 9.49 13.47
CA ALA A 18 8.63 10.47 13.27
C ALA A 18 8.21 11.64 12.37
N ILE A 19 7.27 11.41 11.42
CA ILE A 19 6.86 12.43 10.44
C ILE A 19 5.45 12.99 10.67
N GLN A 20 4.68 12.45 11.64
CA GLN A 20 3.26 12.79 11.81
C GLN A 20 2.98 14.28 12.11
N GLN A 21 3.99 15.05 12.51
CA GLN A 21 3.90 16.49 12.74
C GLN A 21 4.46 17.31 11.58
N GLU A 22 4.99 16.66 10.54
CA GLU A 22 5.52 17.34 9.37
C GLU A 22 4.41 17.63 8.35
N SER A 23 4.45 18.79 7.73
CA SER A 23 3.61 19.10 6.58
C SER A 23 4.18 18.43 5.32
N ASN A 24 3.40 18.29 4.27
CA ASN A 24 3.75 17.71 2.97
C ASN A 24 4.12 16.22 2.95
N TRP A 25 3.53 15.42 3.83
CA TRP A 25 3.49 13.97 3.71
C TRP A 25 2.06 13.51 3.44
N ALA A 26 1.91 12.52 2.56
CA ALA A 26 0.70 11.73 2.48
C ALA A 26 1.01 10.30 2.93
N VAL A 27 0.13 9.70 3.74
CA VAL A 27 0.43 8.45 4.43
C VAL A 27 -0.62 7.37 4.10
N LEU A 28 -0.14 6.21 3.69
CA LEU A 28 -0.93 5.00 3.53
C LEU A 28 -0.60 4.00 4.64
N HIS A 29 -1.54 3.82 5.56
CA HIS A 29 -1.46 2.85 6.65
C HIS A 29 -1.95 1.48 6.17
N CYS A 30 -1.04 0.59 5.83
CA CYS A 30 -1.33 -0.75 5.32
C CYS A 30 -1.62 -1.75 6.44
N CYS A 31 -2.44 -1.38 7.44
CA CYS A 31 -2.74 -2.25 8.56
C CYS A 31 -4.08 -1.94 9.24
N LYS A 32 -4.84 -3.00 9.54
CA LYS A 32 -6.08 -2.94 10.30
C LYS A 32 -5.85 -2.38 11.70
N HIS A 33 -4.93 -2.98 12.44
CA HIS A 33 -4.56 -2.55 13.80
C HIS A 33 -3.20 -1.88 13.79
N PRO A 34 -3.06 -0.72 14.46
CA PRO A 34 -4.14 0.03 15.13
C PRO A 34 -4.92 0.98 14.20
N PHE A 35 -4.36 1.34 13.04
CA PHE A 35 -4.70 2.52 12.25
C PHE A 35 -6.13 2.49 11.67
N HIS A 36 -6.51 1.45 10.91
CA HIS A 36 -7.87 1.39 10.37
C HIS A 36 -8.92 1.36 11.50
N CYS A 37 -8.65 0.64 12.59
CA CYS A 37 -9.55 0.62 13.75
C CYS A 37 -9.70 2.01 14.38
N GLN A 38 -8.62 2.77 14.50
CA GLN A 38 -8.63 4.14 15.04
C GLN A 38 -9.33 5.13 14.10
N PHE A 39 -9.06 5.05 12.80
CA PHE A 39 -9.64 5.92 11.77
C PHE A 39 -11.15 5.77 11.66
N VAL A 40 -11.66 4.55 11.79
CA VAL A 40 -13.10 4.26 11.72
C VAL A 40 -13.78 4.38 13.10
N GLY A 41 -13.02 4.21 14.19
CA GLY A 41 -13.51 4.33 15.57
C GLY A 41 -14.15 3.05 16.11
N TYR A 42 -13.64 1.87 15.76
CA TYR A 42 -14.17 0.59 16.26
C TYR A 42 -13.16 -0.26 17.01
N ARG A 43 -13.68 -1.17 17.83
CA ARG A 43 -12.92 -2.23 18.49
C ARG A 43 -13.55 -3.59 18.11
N GLY A 44 -12.71 -4.59 17.86
CA GLY A 44 -13.16 -5.94 17.48
C GLY A 44 -13.50 -6.07 15.99
N THR A 45 -14.72 -6.47 15.66
CA THR A 45 -15.15 -6.77 14.28
C THR A 45 -16.01 -5.64 13.72
N LEU A 46 -15.68 -5.20 12.50
CA LEU A 46 -16.48 -4.28 11.71
C LEU A 46 -17.31 -5.10 10.71
N PRO A 47 -18.63 -4.88 10.59
CA PRO A 47 -19.43 -5.56 9.56
C PRO A 47 -18.95 -5.23 8.15
N SER A 48 -18.96 -6.22 7.23
CA SER A 48 -18.56 -6.01 5.84
C SER A 48 -19.45 -5.02 5.07
N THR A 49 -20.66 -4.78 5.57
CA THR A 49 -21.59 -3.78 5.01
C THR A 49 -21.29 -2.35 5.45
N HIS A 50 -20.34 -2.15 6.36
CA HIS A 50 -19.98 -0.81 6.82
C HIS A 50 -19.29 -0.02 5.69
N PRO A 51 -19.66 1.26 5.42
CA PRO A 51 -19.13 2.04 4.31
C PRO A 51 -17.61 2.21 4.34
N ASN A 52 -17.00 2.19 5.53
CA ASN A 52 -15.54 2.26 5.69
C ASN A 52 -14.94 0.87 6.01
N TYR A 53 -15.56 -0.22 5.53
CA TYR A 53 -15.06 -1.57 5.83
C TYR A 53 -13.67 -1.81 5.20
N ALA A 54 -13.49 -1.43 3.95
CA ALA A 54 -12.23 -1.66 3.23
C ALA A 54 -11.14 -0.67 3.64
N LEU A 55 -11.49 0.61 3.73
CA LEU A 55 -10.55 1.69 3.99
C LEU A 55 -11.26 2.92 4.58
N LYS A 56 -10.46 3.82 5.16
CA LYS A 56 -10.91 5.14 5.61
C LYS A 56 -9.84 6.18 5.31
N ARG A 57 -10.24 7.26 4.62
CA ARG A 57 -9.41 8.45 4.40
C ARG A 57 -9.77 9.53 5.42
N ILE A 58 -8.75 10.19 5.95
CA ILE A 58 -8.85 11.41 6.77
C ILE A 58 -7.76 12.36 6.25
N GLN A 59 -8.14 13.42 5.56
CA GLN A 59 -7.21 14.40 4.96
C GLN A 59 -6.14 13.70 4.08
N ASN A 60 -4.87 13.88 4.41
CA ASN A 60 -3.68 13.34 3.73
C ASN A 60 -3.26 11.95 4.24
N GLU A 61 -4.13 11.27 4.94
CA GLU A 61 -3.88 9.92 5.45
C GLU A 61 -5.01 8.96 5.05
N MET A 62 -4.65 7.73 4.71
CA MET A 62 -5.61 6.65 4.40
C MET A 62 -5.20 5.37 5.10
N ALA A 63 -6.15 4.73 5.79
CA ALA A 63 -5.94 3.48 6.48
C ALA A 63 -6.71 2.33 5.84
N LEU A 64 -6.02 1.22 5.58
CA LEU A 64 -6.55 0.01 4.95
C LEU A 64 -6.92 -1.05 6.00
N ASN A 65 -8.05 -1.72 5.82
CA ASN A 65 -8.42 -2.90 6.60
C ASN A 65 -7.61 -4.14 6.15
N LEU A 66 -6.30 -4.06 6.28
CA LEU A 66 -5.40 -5.09 5.79
C LEU A 66 -4.76 -5.85 6.96
N VAL A 67 -4.92 -7.18 6.95
CA VAL A 67 -4.38 -8.08 7.96
C VAL A 67 -3.23 -8.89 7.38
N ASP A 68 -2.15 -8.99 8.13
CA ASP A 68 -0.98 -9.79 7.74
C ASP A 68 -1.20 -11.25 8.13
N MET A 69 -1.48 -12.09 7.14
CA MET A 69 -1.84 -13.50 7.32
C MET A 69 -1.00 -14.42 6.47
N ASP A 70 -0.82 -15.65 6.92
CA ASP A 70 -0.16 -16.70 6.13
C ASP A 70 -1.12 -17.42 5.16
N ARG A 71 -2.44 -17.32 5.39
CA ARG A 71 -3.45 -17.98 4.56
C ARG A 71 -3.92 -17.07 3.43
N PHE A 72 -3.63 -17.44 2.20
CA PHE A 72 -4.16 -16.81 0.99
C PHE A 72 -5.54 -17.36 0.62
N SER A 73 -6.40 -16.50 0.05
CA SER A 73 -7.70 -16.88 -0.51
C SER A 73 -8.03 -16.01 -1.71
N GLU A 74 -8.33 -16.65 -2.83
CA GLU A 74 -8.74 -15.98 -4.07
C GLU A 74 -10.05 -15.20 -3.93
N ASN A 75 -10.91 -15.58 -2.99
CA ASN A 75 -12.21 -14.91 -2.75
C ASN A 75 -12.07 -13.44 -2.34
N TYR A 76 -10.88 -13.00 -1.95
CA TYR A 76 -10.62 -11.61 -1.57
C TYR A 76 -9.88 -10.81 -2.66
N LEU A 77 -9.62 -11.39 -3.83
CA LEU A 77 -8.85 -10.68 -4.87
C LEU A 77 -9.57 -9.44 -5.38
N ASP A 78 -10.86 -9.53 -5.71
CA ASP A 78 -11.64 -8.38 -6.18
C ASP A 78 -11.74 -7.30 -5.11
N PHE A 79 -12.00 -7.70 -3.86
CA PHE A 79 -12.02 -6.77 -2.73
C PHE A 79 -10.67 -6.06 -2.55
N ASN A 80 -9.55 -6.77 -2.65
CA ASN A 80 -8.23 -6.18 -2.54
C ASN A 80 -7.88 -5.31 -3.75
N ARG A 81 -8.33 -5.69 -4.96
CA ARG A 81 -8.15 -4.87 -6.17
C ARG A 81 -8.81 -3.50 -5.99
N ASP A 82 -10.09 -3.46 -5.64
CA ASP A 82 -10.85 -2.22 -5.44
C ASP A 82 -10.25 -1.34 -4.34
N MET A 83 -9.79 -1.97 -3.25
CA MET A 83 -9.12 -1.28 -2.16
C MET A 83 -7.77 -0.67 -2.61
N PHE A 84 -6.97 -1.40 -3.40
CA PHE A 84 -5.69 -0.89 -3.90
C PHE A 84 -5.87 0.18 -4.98
N ASP A 85 -6.85 0.06 -5.87
CA ASP A 85 -7.19 1.10 -6.85
C ASP A 85 -7.50 2.43 -6.16
N THR A 86 -8.35 2.38 -5.13
CA THR A 86 -8.70 3.56 -4.34
C THR A 86 -7.48 4.12 -3.61
N ALA A 87 -6.65 3.24 -3.02
CA ALA A 87 -5.44 3.66 -2.32
C ALA A 87 -4.41 4.29 -3.28
N PHE A 88 -4.23 3.75 -4.47
CA PHE A 88 -3.29 4.29 -5.45
C PHE A 88 -3.77 5.61 -6.04
N SER A 89 -5.06 5.76 -6.29
CA SER A 89 -5.65 7.05 -6.69
C SER A 89 -5.42 8.13 -5.63
N PHE A 90 -5.53 7.79 -4.35
CA PHE A 90 -5.19 8.68 -3.24
C PHE A 90 -3.69 9.06 -3.26
N LEU A 91 -2.78 8.09 -3.46
CA LEU A 91 -1.35 8.36 -3.53
C LEU A 91 -1.00 9.26 -4.74
N ASP A 92 -1.61 8.99 -5.91
CA ASP A 92 -1.41 9.79 -7.11
C ASP A 92 -1.86 11.24 -6.92
N GLU A 93 -3.01 11.47 -6.26
CA GLU A 93 -3.52 12.81 -5.93
C GLU A 93 -2.48 13.63 -5.17
N TYR A 94 -1.86 13.06 -4.13
CA TYR A 94 -0.88 13.77 -3.32
C TYR A 94 0.49 13.87 -3.98
N ARG A 95 0.92 12.83 -4.70
CA ARG A 95 2.16 12.85 -5.47
C ARG A 95 2.16 13.97 -6.52
N LEU A 96 1.05 14.18 -7.22
CA LEU A 96 0.90 15.26 -8.18
C LEU A 96 0.94 16.66 -7.53
N GLN A 97 0.63 16.77 -6.26
CA GLN A 97 0.74 18.00 -5.48
C GLN A 97 2.15 18.20 -4.86
N GLY A 98 3.10 17.30 -5.12
CA GLY A 98 4.47 17.38 -4.60
C GLY A 98 4.63 16.93 -3.15
N TYR A 99 3.69 16.14 -2.63
CA TYR A 99 3.84 15.53 -1.31
C TYR A 99 4.79 14.35 -1.35
N LYS A 100 5.53 14.17 -0.27
CA LYS A 100 6.22 12.91 0.03
C LYS A 100 5.20 11.86 0.43
N ILE A 101 5.41 10.64 -0.01
CA ILE A 101 4.52 9.50 0.25
C ILE A 101 5.19 8.56 1.26
N LEU A 102 4.50 8.23 2.34
CA LEU A 102 4.88 7.13 3.22
C LEU A 102 3.86 6.00 3.11
N ILE A 103 4.29 4.84 2.68
CA ILE A 103 3.53 3.59 2.73
C ILE A 103 4.10 2.77 3.89
N HIS A 104 3.33 2.55 4.95
CA HIS A 104 3.83 1.84 6.11
C HIS A 104 2.86 0.77 6.64
N CYS A 105 3.40 -0.15 7.43
CA CYS A 105 2.64 -1.07 8.26
C CYS A 105 3.31 -1.19 9.64
N ASN A 106 2.88 -2.12 10.49
CA ASN A 106 3.43 -2.18 11.85
C ASN A 106 4.95 -2.38 11.86
N GLN A 107 5.48 -3.38 11.15
CA GLN A 107 6.90 -3.75 11.16
C GLN A 107 7.67 -3.25 9.92
N GLY A 108 6.98 -2.86 8.84
CA GLY A 108 7.63 -2.44 7.61
C GLY A 108 8.18 -3.60 6.75
N GLU A 109 7.98 -4.86 7.13
CA GLU A 109 8.63 -6.01 6.50
C GLU A 109 7.77 -6.74 5.45
N SER A 110 6.45 -6.64 5.53
CA SER A 110 5.51 -7.45 4.73
C SER A 110 4.56 -6.60 3.89
N ARG A 111 3.47 -6.10 4.46
CA ARG A 111 2.38 -5.40 3.74
C ARG A 111 2.85 -4.14 3.03
N ALA A 112 3.49 -3.23 3.73
CA ALA A 112 3.91 -1.94 3.19
C ALA A 112 4.90 -2.09 2.02
N PRO A 113 5.99 -2.87 2.12
CA PRO A 113 6.90 -3.01 0.99
C PRO A 113 6.27 -3.75 -0.20
N THR A 114 5.35 -4.70 0.03
CA THR A 114 4.67 -5.40 -1.06
C THR A 114 3.70 -4.47 -1.81
N ILE A 115 2.96 -3.61 -1.10
CA ILE A 115 2.07 -2.62 -1.70
C ILE A 115 2.87 -1.49 -2.35
N GLY A 116 3.95 -1.04 -1.70
CA GLY A 116 4.87 -0.06 -2.28
C GLY A 116 5.49 -0.54 -3.59
N LEU A 117 5.89 -1.82 -3.65
CA LEU A 117 6.38 -2.44 -4.87
C LEU A 117 5.35 -2.40 -6.00
N LEU A 118 4.10 -2.78 -5.72
CA LEU A 118 3.03 -2.74 -6.72
C LEU A 118 2.78 -1.31 -7.21
N TYR A 119 2.77 -0.34 -6.29
CA TYR A 119 2.56 1.06 -6.63
C TYR A 119 3.66 1.61 -7.53
N ILE A 120 4.94 1.43 -7.18
CA ILE A 120 6.05 1.93 -8.03
C ILE A 120 6.16 1.18 -9.36
N ALA A 121 5.85 -0.11 -9.39
CA ALA A 121 5.82 -0.88 -10.64
C ALA A 121 4.73 -0.37 -11.60
N ARG A 122 3.54 -0.01 -11.08
CA ARG A 122 2.48 0.66 -11.85
C ARG A 122 2.95 2.00 -12.45
N LEU A 123 3.86 2.70 -11.79
CA LEU A 123 4.49 3.93 -12.31
C LEU A 123 5.59 3.66 -13.36
N GLY A 124 5.78 2.42 -13.77
CA GLY A 124 6.77 2.05 -14.79
C GLY A 124 8.21 1.93 -14.30
N THR A 125 8.45 1.91 -12.99
CA THR A 125 9.81 1.90 -12.39
C THR A 125 10.64 0.68 -12.80
N PHE A 126 10.02 -0.48 -12.97
CA PHE A 126 10.69 -1.73 -13.31
C PHE A 126 10.51 -2.15 -14.79
N GLU A 127 10.18 -1.22 -15.67
CA GLU A 127 10.08 -1.44 -17.12
C GLU A 127 9.28 -2.71 -17.48
N TYR A 128 8.09 -2.85 -16.87
CA TYR A 128 7.21 -4.02 -17.07
C TYR A 128 7.84 -5.36 -16.66
N ALA A 129 8.82 -5.35 -15.77
CA ALA A 129 9.37 -6.58 -15.22
C ALA A 129 8.26 -7.45 -14.63
N ASP A 130 8.43 -8.76 -14.70
CA ASP A 130 7.57 -9.68 -13.99
C ASP A 130 7.67 -9.49 -12.47
N PHE A 131 6.67 -9.98 -11.76
CA PHE A 131 6.58 -9.82 -10.31
C PHE A 131 7.81 -10.35 -9.56
N ASP A 132 8.29 -11.53 -9.93
CA ASP A 132 9.38 -12.19 -9.21
C ASP A 132 10.71 -11.42 -9.38
N THR A 133 10.98 -10.90 -10.58
CA THR A 133 12.13 -10.01 -10.84
C THR A 133 12.01 -8.71 -10.04
N SER A 134 10.82 -8.10 -9.98
CA SER A 134 10.57 -6.88 -9.21
C SER A 134 10.77 -7.10 -7.71
N VAL A 135 10.36 -8.26 -7.19
CA VAL A 135 10.61 -8.67 -5.80
C VAL A 135 12.12 -8.77 -5.51
N GLN A 136 12.93 -9.32 -6.43
CA GLN A 136 14.38 -9.39 -6.23
C GLN A 136 15.01 -8.00 -6.19
N LYS A 137 14.63 -7.10 -7.11
CA LYS A 137 15.09 -5.71 -7.11
C LYS A 137 14.74 -4.98 -5.81
N LEU A 138 13.51 -5.18 -5.29
CA LEU A 138 13.14 -4.59 -4.01
C LEU A 138 14.00 -5.13 -2.86
N LYS A 139 14.28 -6.43 -2.82
CA LYS A 139 15.14 -7.04 -1.79
C LYS A 139 16.57 -6.49 -1.78
N GLU A 140 17.10 -6.12 -2.93
CA GLU A 140 18.44 -5.51 -3.03
C GLU A 140 18.49 -4.15 -2.33
N VAL A 141 17.44 -3.33 -2.46
CA VAL A 141 17.37 -1.99 -1.87
C VAL A 141 16.72 -1.97 -0.48
N TYR A 142 15.94 -2.99 -0.14
CA TYR A 142 15.23 -3.15 1.13
C TYR A 142 15.34 -4.59 1.67
N PRO A 143 16.50 -4.99 2.22
CA PRO A 143 16.80 -6.39 2.61
C PRO A 143 15.90 -6.97 3.70
N VAL A 144 15.21 -6.12 4.49
CA VAL A 144 14.26 -6.56 5.54
C VAL A 144 12.92 -7.03 4.97
N TYR A 145 12.73 -6.94 3.65
CA TYR A 145 11.50 -7.36 2.98
C TYR A 145 11.28 -8.86 3.11
N MET A 146 10.29 -9.24 3.90
CA MET A 146 9.90 -10.62 4.19
C MET A 146 8.37 -10.75 4.19
N PRO A 147 7.73 -10.82 3.01
CA PRO A 147 6.28 -10.79 2.91
C PRO A 147 5.64 -12.06 3.45
N LYS A 148 4.53 -11.90 4.17
CA LYS A 148 3.62 -13.00 4.47
C LYS A 148 2.94 -13.51 3.20
N ARG A 149 2.62 -14.81 3.20
CA ARG A 149 2.10 -15.49 2.03
C ARG A 149 0.84 -14.83 1.44
N ASN A 150 -0.08 -14.38 2.29
CA ASN A 150 -1.33 -13.76 1.82
C ASN A 150 -1.06 -12.53 0.95
N ILE A 151 -0.37 -11.52 1.48
CA ILE A 151 -0.13 -10.27 0.75
C ILE A 151 0.75 -10.51 -0.49
N PHE A 152 1.74 -11.41 -0.39
CA PHE A 152 2.61 -11.77 -1.51
C PHE A 152 1.81 -12.36 -2.67
N LEU A 153 0.97 -13.38 -2.42
CA LEU A 153 0.17 -14.02 -3.46
C LEU A 153 -0.95 -13.11 -3.98
N THR A 154 -1.55 -12.29 -3.11
CA THR A 154 -2.53 -11.29 -3.54
C THR A 154 -1.93 -10.34 -4.56
N VAL A 155 -0.79 -9.72 -4.26
CA VAL A 155 -0.14 -8.79 -5.18
C VAL A 155 0.36 -9.49 -6.44
N LYS A 156 0.91 -10.71 -6.32
CA LYS A 156 1.32 -11.52 -7.48
C LYS A 156 0.14 -11.79 -8.42
N SER A 157 -1.02 -12.16 -7.89
CA SER A 157 -2.24 -12.42 -8.68
C SER A 157 -2.78 -11.16 -9.36
N LEU A 158 -2.70 -10.02 -8.69
CA LEU A 158 -3.18 -8.74 -9.21
C LEU A 158 -2.13 -7.97 -10.04
N TRP A 159 -0.89 -8.50 -10.16
CA TRP A 159 0.23 -7.78 -10.77
C TRP A 159 -0.08 -7.28 -12.19
N ARG A 160 -0.66 -8.13 -13.02
CA ARG A 160 -0.98 -7.78 -14.40
C ARG A 160 -2.05 -6.71 -14.52
N ASP A 161 -3.00 -6.69 -13.60
CA ASP A 161 -4.10 -5.71 -13.62
C ASP A 161 -3.56 -4.29 -13.39
N PHE A 162 -2.54 -4.13 -12.55
CA PHE A 162 -1.97 -2.84 -12.20
C PHE A 162 -0.77 -2.41 -13.04
N VAL A 163 0.04 -3.35 -13.52
CA VAL A 163 1.33 -3.05 -14.15
C VAL A 163 1.27 -3.12 -15.66
N LEU A 164 0.55 -4.10 -16.22
CA LEU A 164 0.45 -4.31 -17.67
C LEU A 164 -0.73 -3.58 -18.32
N ASN A 165 -1.71 -3.18 -17.52
CA ASN A 165 -2.82 -2.32 -17.94
C ASN A 165 -2.81 -1.04 -17.09
N PRO A 166 -1.76 -0.20 -17.17
CA PRO A 166 -1.80 1.08 -16.47
C PRO A 166 -3.02 1.84 -16.98
N VAL A 167 -3.83 2.36 -16.06
CA VAL A 167 -4.95 3.25 -16.41
C VAL A 167 -4.35 4.36 -17.24
N GLU A 168 -4.81 4.52 -18.51
CA GLU A 168 -4.36 5.61 -19.38
C GLU A 168 -4.49 6.92 -18.59
N GLU A 169 -3.39 7.65 -18.46
CA GLU A 169 -3.43 9.00 -17.90
C GLU A 169 -4.43 9.77 -18.76
N VAL A 170 -5.56 10.14 -18.16
CA VAL A 170 -6.52 11.04 -18.80
C VAL A 170 -5.82 12.39 -18.91
N ASN A 171 -5.15 12.60 -20.05
CA ASN A 171 -4.62 13.91 -20.42
C ASN A 171 -5.80 14.86 -20.57
N THR A 172 -6.06 15.67 -19.57
CA THR A 172 -6.92 16.86 -19.64
C THR A 172 -6.09 18.10 -19.47
#